data_7bc9f1c60955b6dc3dd19106d76d6320
#
_entry.id   7bc9f1c60955b6dc3dd19106d76d6320
#
_cell.length_a   1.000
_cell.length_b   1.000
_cell.length_c   1.000
_cell.angle_alpha   90.00
_cell.angle_beta   90.00
_cell.angle_gamma   90.00
#
_symmetry.space_group_name_H-M   'P 1'
#
loop_
_entity.id
_entity.type
_entity.pdbx_description
1 polymer ?
#
loop_
_entity_poly.entity_id
_entity_poly.type
_entity_poly.pdbx_seq_one_letter_code
_entity_poly.pdbx_strand_id
1 'polypeptide(L)'
;MNTLVIVLIAAVCLFGAYTLYGRWLANKWGIDPTAKTPAVVHEDGRDYVPTNGWTVFAHQFSSIAGAGPVTGAIQAAAFGWLPVLLWVLLGGIFFGAVTDFGALYASVKNDGKSMGMLIEKYIGKTGRKLFLLFCWLFCGIVIAAFADMVAGTFNAFGADGALVEAAQTNGAAGMVSIMFMVFAVVFGLIQKKFNFSGWKESVISIVFIVLSFVIGANLPIILGKAAWSYITFVYIFFAAVLPMWLLKQPRDHMTTFMFVAMIAGAVVGLLVAHPTMNLPVFTGFTNEKLGTMFPILFVTVACGAVSGFHSLVSSGTSSKTVENEKDMLKVGYGAMILESLLAVLALCVAGAAAAADGTPAAGTPFQIFSRGVAGFFEMFGVPAYAATVFMTMCVSALALTSLDAVARIGRMSFQELFSVDDMEHAEGWRKLLCNVYFSTFLTLVFGFILTKIGYANIWPLFGSANQLLSALVLATLCVFLKVTGRSNKMIFPPLVIMLCVTFTALVQRLIAMVKAISNAAAVTIPAGETTWGAVFIANGLQLILAVLLIVLGLNIVFHSFSAYKKAEHN
;
A
#
# COMPACT_ATOMS: atom_id res chain seq x y z
N MET A 1 -19.79 -11.10 -19.77
CA MET A 1 -18.67 -10.59 -20.60
C MET A 1 -17.43 -11.42 -20.27
N ASN A 2 -16.55 -11.66 -21.22
CA ASN A 2 -15.31 -12.41 -20.96
C ASN A 2 -14.33 -11.52 -20.17
N THR A 3 -13.76 -12.05 -19.09
CA THR A 3 -12.78 -11.30 -18.25
C THR A 3 -11.52 -10.92 -19.01
N LEU A 4 -11.10 -11.75 -19.97
CA LEU A 4 -9.97 -11.46 -20.84
C LEU A 4 -10.16 -10.14 -21.62
N VAL A 5 -11.37 -9.90 -22.15
CA VAL A 5 -11.68 -8.66 -22.89
C VAL A 5 -11.53 -7.44 -21.97
N ILE A 6 -11.96 -7.56 -20.70
CA ILE A 6 -11.82 -6.48 -19.71
C ILE A 6 -10.34 -6.18 -19.46
N VAL A 7 -9.52 -7.23 -19.24
CA VAL A 7 -8.08 -7.07 -18.99
C VAL A 7 -7.37 -6.47 -20.19
N LEU A 8 -7.69 -6.92 -21.42
CA LEU A 8 -7.08 -6.38 -22.64
C LEU A 8 -7.43 -4.90 -22.86
N ILE A 9 -8.70 -4.51 -22.68
CA ILE A 9 -9.12 -3.12 -22.77
C ILE A 9 -8.39 -2.29 -21.71
N ALA A 10 -8.33 -2.77 -20.47
CA ALA A 10 -7.62 -2.08 -19.40
C ALA A 10 -6.12 -1.93 -19.69
N ALA A 11 -5.47 -3.00 -20.16
CA ALA A 11 -4.06 -2.97 -20.54
C ALA A 11 -3.78 -1.96 -21.65
N VAL A 12 -4.62 -1.93 -22.70
CA VAL A 12 -4.51 -0.94 -23.80
C VAL A 12 -4.69 0.48 -23.28
N CYS A 13 -5.70 0.73 -22.44
CA CYS A 13 -5.93 2.04 -21.82
C CYS A 13 -4.73 2.48 -20.95
N LEU A 14 -4.24 1.60 -20.08
CA LEU A 14 -3.14 1.87 -19.16
C LEU A 14 -1.81 2.08 -19.91
N PHE A 15 -1.49 1.24 -20.88
CA PHE A 15 -0.31 1.40 -21.72
C PHE A 15 -0.40 2.64 -22.61
N GLY A 16 -1.57 2.91 -23.19
CA GLY A 16 -1.85 4.14 -23.93
C GLY A 16 -1.67 5.39 -23.07
N ALA A 17 -2.15 5.36 -21.82
CA ALA A 17 -1.95 6.45 -20.87
C ALA A 17 -0.47 6.67 -20.53
N TYR A 18 0.30 5.60 -20.30
CA TYR A 18 1.74 5.71 -20.07
C TYR A 18 2.48 6.35 -21.25
N THR A 19 2.18 5.90 -22.47
CA THR A 19 2.89 6.34 -23.69
C THR A 19 2.46 7.72 -24.16
N LEU A 20 1.20 8.11 -23.95
CA LEU A 20 0.66 9.40 -24.41
C LEU A 20 0.66 10.43 -23.28
N TYR A 21 -0.14 10.19 -22.25
CA TYR A 21 -0.33 11.17 -21.16
C TYR A 21 0.88 11.26 -20.24
N GLY A 22 1.47 10.14 -19.86
CA GLY A 22 2.66 10.11 -19.00
C GLY A 22 3.86 10.79 -19.64
N ARG A 23 4.14 10.50 -20.92
CA ARG A 23 5.23 11.18 -21.67
C ARG A 23 4.94 12.67 -21.90
N TRP A 24 3.68 13.02 -22.18
CA TRP A 24 3.28 14.42 -22.28
C TRP A 24 3.52 15.16 -20.96
N LEU A 25 3.17 14.55 -19.82
CA LEU A 25 3.37 15.11 -18.50
C LEU A 25 4.87 15.28 -18.17
N ALA A 26 5.69 14.29 -18.49
CA ALA A 26 7.14 14.32 -18.31
C ALA A 26 7.79 15.46 -19.11
N ASN A 27 7.39 15.61 -20.37
CA ASN A 27 7.87 16.70 -21.23
C ASN A 27 7.39 18.07 -20.70
N LYS A 28 6.15 18.15 -20.22
CA LYS A 28 5.55 19.39 -19.70
C LYS A 28 6.25 19.89 -18.43
N TRP A 29 6.70 18.96 -17.59
CA TRP A 29 7.44 19.28 -16.36
C TRP A 29 8.95 19.44 -16.57
N GLY A 30 9.46 19.11 -17.76
CA GLY A 30 10.86 19.33 -18.14
C GLY A 30 11.81 18.36 -17.45
N ILE A 31 11.63 17.07 -17.72
CA ILE A 31 12.64 16.05 -17.38
C ILE A 31 13.88 16.29 -18.23
N ASP A 32 15.04 16.33 -17.59
CA ASP A 32 16.33 16.53 -18.24
C ASP A 32 17.22 15.29 -18.04
N PRO A 33 17.37 14.46 -19.07
CA PRO A 33 18.24 13.26 -18.99
C PRO A 33 19.72 13.56 -18.77
N THR A 34 20.15 14.82 -18.95
CA THR A 34 21.54 15.25 -18.76
C THR A 34 21.81 15.75 -17.34
N ALA A 35 20.75 16.05 -16.58
CA ALA A 35 20.86 16.51 -15.20
C ALA A 35 21.30 15.36 -14.28
N LYS A 36 22.24 15.67 -13.38
CA LYS A 36 22.65 14.73 -12.33
C LYS A 36 21.54 14.62 -11.28
N THR A 37 21.16 13.41 -10.95
CA THR A 37 20.18 13.15 -9.89
C THR A 37 20.82 13.22 -8.50
N PRO A 38 20.03 13.39 -7.44
CA PRO A 38 20.52 13.34 -6.06
C PRO A 38 21.26 12.04 -5.73
N ALA A 39 20.85 10.91 -6.31
CA ALA A 39 21.52 9.63 -6.16
C ALA A 39 22.99 9.69 -6.54
N VAL A 40 23.32 10.43 -7.63
CA VAL A 40 24.68 10.59 -8.14
C VAL A 40 25.44 11.71 -7.41
N VAL A 41 24.75 12.82 -7.08
CA VAL A 41 25.40 14.00 -6.46
C VAL A 41 25.74 13.76 -5.00
N HIS A 42 24.87 13.06 -4.28
CA HIS A 42 24.98 12.82 -2.83
C HIS A 42 25.29 11.37 -2.50
N GLU A 43 25.88 10.61 -3.43
CA GLU A 43 26.20 9.20 -3.24
C GLU A 43 26.97 8.98 -1.93
N ASP A 44 26.37 8.20 -1.02
CA ASP A 44 26.90 7.85 0.28
C ASP A 44 27.00 6.33 0.52
N GLY A 45 26.56 5.53 -0.47
CA GLY A 45 26.53 4.07 -0.39
C GLY A 45 25.54 3.51 0.64
N ARG A 46 24.68 4.36 1.22
CA ARG A 46 23.72 3.98 2.27
C ARG A 46 22.28 4.38 1.94
N ASP A 47 22.01 5.65 1.81
CA ASP A 47 20.71 6.21 1.48
C ASP A 47 20.66 6.67 0.02
N TYR A 48 21.73 7.27 -0.46
CA TYR A 48 21.90 7.71 -1.84
C TYR A 48 22.80 6.71 -2.59
N VAL A 49 22.16 5.88 -3.40
CA VAL A 49 22.84 4.80 -4.15
C VAL A 49 22.37 4.82 -5.60
N PRO A 50 23.19 5.32 -6.55
CA PRO A 50 22.84 5.29 -7.96
C PRO A 50 22.50 3.86 -8.42
N THR A 51 21.30 3.67 -8.92
CA THR A 51 20.77 2.33 -9.24
C THR A 51 20.09 2.37 -10.60
N ASN A 52 20.26 1.28 -11.37
CA ASN A 52 19.62 1.13 -12.67
C ASN A 52 18.11 1.31 -12.58
N GLY A 53 17.52 2.04 -13.53
CA GLY A 53 16.12 2.40 -13.54
C GLY A 53 15.14 1.22 -13.52
N TRP A 54 15.51 0.02 -13.99
CA TRP A 54 14.66 -1.18 -13.86
C TRP A 54 14.66 -1.75 -12.44
N THR A 55 15.80 -1.71 -11.77
CA THR A 55 15.89 -2.12 -10.36
C THR A 55 15.11 -1.16 -9.47
N VAL A 56 15.21 0.17 -9.72
CA VAL A 56 14.42 1.17 -8.99
C VAL A 56 12.92 1.00 -9.26
N PHE A 57 12.54 0.71 -10.49
CA PHE A 57 11.14 0.38 -10.86
C PHE A 57 10.62 -0.84 -10.10
N ALA A 58 11.39 -1.93 -10.09
CA ALA A 58 11.02 -3.16 -9.36
C ALA A 58 10.88 -2.89 -7.86
N HIS A 59 11.79 -2.11 -7.28
CA HIS A 59 11.73 -1.69 -5.88
C HIS A 59 10.53 -0.79 -5.59
N GLN A 60 10.26 0.20 -6.42
CA GLN A 60 9.07 1.06 -6.31
C GLN A 60 7.81 0.21 -6.39
N PHE A 61 7.67 -0.63 -7.43
CA PHE A 61 6.50 -1.48 -7.62
C PHE A 61 6.29 -2.44 -6.45
N SER A 62 7.30 -3.16 -6.01
CA SER A 62 7.18 -4.10 -4.88
C SER A 62 6.83 -3.40 -3.55
N SER A 63 7.21 -2.14 -3.39
CA SER A 63 6.91 -1.35 -2.19
C SER A 63 5.50 -0.78 -2.19
N ILE A 64 4.96 -0.40 -3.35
CA ILE A 64 3.62 0.17 -3.49
C ILE A 64 2.54 -0.90 -3.69
N ALA A 65 2.83 -1.94 -4.48
CA ALA A 65 1.91 -3.05 -4.75
C ALA A 65 1.69 -3.91 -3.49
N GLY A 66 0.92 -3.35 -2.57
CA GLY A 66 0.56 -4.01 -1.31
C GLY A 66 -0.76 -4.78 -1.40
N ALA A 67 -1.37 -4.98 -0.24
CA ALA A 67 -2.70 -5.61 -0.13
C ALA A 67 -3.82 -4.78 -0.78
N GLY A 68 -3.62 -3.47 -0.90
CA GLY A 68 -4.64 -2.50 -1.31
C GLY A 68 -5.29 -2.74 -2.66
N PRO A 69 -4.53 -2.91 -3.76
CA PRO A 69 -5.12 -3.10 -5.09
C PRO A 69 -5.99 -4.36 -5.19
N VAL A 70 -5.59 -5.44 -4.53
CA VAL A 70 -6.37 -6.68 -4.50
C VAL A 70 -7.61 -6.54 -3.62
N THR A 71 -7.41 -6.12 -2.37
CA THR A 71 -8.51 -6.02 -1.39
C THR A 71 -9.53 -4.97 -1.79
N GLY A 72 -9.09 -3.80 -2.22
CA GLY A 72 -9.96 -2.69 -2.58
C GLY A 72 -10.84 -2.99 -3.77
N ALA A 73 -10.28 -3.55 -4.84
CA ALA A 73 -11.02 -3.88 -6.05
C ALA A 73 -12.10 -4.96 -5.78
N ILE A 74 -11.75 -6.01 -5.01
CA ILE A 74 -12.67 -7.09 -4.68
C ILE A 74 -13.80 -6.60 -3.75
N GLN A 75 -13.49 -5.80 -2.73
CA GLN A 75 -14.54 -5.26 -1.84
C GLN A 75 -15.47 -4.28 -2.57
N ALA A 76 -14.91 -3.39 -3.38
CA ALA A 76 -15.69 -2.40 -4.12
C ALA A 76 -16.58 -3.03 -5.21
N ALA A 77 -16.28 -4.25 -5.66
CA ALA A 77 -17.09 -5.00 -6.61
C ALA A 77 -18.53 -5.24 -6.13
N ALA A 78 -18.83 -5.02 -4.84
CA ALA A 78 -20.18 -4.96 -4.31
C ALA A 78 -21.07 -3.89 -4.98
N PHE A 79 -20.49 -2.86 -5.62
CA PHE A 79 -21.22 -1.87 -6.45
C PHE A 79 -21.31 -2.27 -7.93
N GLY A 80 -20.80 -3.44 -8.28
CA GLY A 80 -20.66 -3.93 -9.65
C GLY A 80 -19.26 -3.74 -10.20
N TRP A 81 -18.86 -4.56 -11.19
CA TRP A 81 -17.51 -4.54 -11.73
C TRP A 81 -17.20 -3.30 -12.58
N LEU A 82 -18.20 -2.73 -13.27
CA LEU A 82 -17.97 -1.59 -14.18
C LEU A 82 -17.59 -0.30 -13.45
N PRO A 83 -18.26 0.15 -12.37
CA PRO A 83 -17.83 1.32 -11.60
C PRO A 83 -16.43 1.16 -11.03
N VAL A 84 -16.07 -0.04 -10.56
CA VAL A 84 -14.74 -0.32 -10.03
C VAL A 84 -13.69 -0.22 -11.13
N LEU A 85 -13.93 -0.84 -12.28
CA LEU A 85 -13.02 -0.75 -13.44
C LEU A 85 -12.79 0.70 -13.88
N LEU A 86 -13.87 1.47 -14.00
CA LEU A 86 -13.78 2.88 -14.40
C LEU A 86 -12.96 3.69 -13.39
N TRP A 87 -13.18 3.48 -12.09
CA TRP A 87 -12.40 4.20 -11.07
C TRP A 87 -10.95 3.77 -11.04
N VAL A 88 -10.63 2.46 -11.18
CA VAL A 88 -9.25 1.99 -11.28
C VAL A 88 -8.52 2.62 -12.47
N LEU A 89 -9.17 2.68 -13.64
CA LEU A 89 -8.55 3.24 -14.84
C LEU A 89 -8.40 4.78 -14.74
N LEU A 90 -9.48 5.50 -14.46
CA LEU A 90 -9.43 6.96 -14.39
C LEU A 90 -8.59 7.46 -13.21
N GLY A 91 -8.78 6.83 -12.03
CA GLY A 91 -8.02 7.14 -10.83
C GLY A 91 -6.54 6.82 -10.99
N GLY A 92 -6.21 5.64 -11.49
CA GLY A 92 -4.83 5.22 -11.72
C GLY A 92 -4.09 6.12 -12.71
N ILE A 93 -4.72 6.48 -13.82
CA ILE A 93 -4.11 7.28 -14.90
C ILE A 93 -3.94 8.74 -14.50
N PHE A 94 -5.03 9.39 -14.06
CA PHE A 94 -5.07 10.85 -13.92
C PHE A 94 -4.81 11.35 -12.49
N PHE A 95 -4.88 10.46 -11.49
CA PHE A 95 -4.71 10.82 -10.09
C PHE A 95 -3.48 10.12 -9.49
N GLY A 96 -3.50 8.79 -9.38
CA GLY A 96 -2.46 8.02 -8.72
C GLY A 96 -1.10 8.15 -9.40
N ALA A 97 -1.02 7.85 -10.71
CA ALA A 97 0.24 7.93 -11.44
C ALA A 97 0.80 9.36 -11.53
N VAL A 98 -0.08 10.37 -11.59
CA VAL A 98 0.32 11.79 -11.54
C VAL A 98 0.89 12.15 -10.17
N THR A 99 0.28 11.66 -9.09
CA THR A 99 0.74 11.91 -7.72
C THR A 99 2.10 11.26 -7.47
N ASP A 100 2.26 10.00 -7.86
CA ASP A 100 3.48 9.22 -7.64
C ASP A 100 4.66 9.77 -8.44
N PHE A 101 4.43 10.04 -9.72
CA PHE A 101 5.42 10.69 -10.58
C PHE A 101 5.75 12.11 -10.12
N GLY A 102 4.74 12.88 -9.70
CA GLY A 102 4.92 14.23 -9.17
C GLY A 102 5.74 14.27 -7.89
N ALA A 103 5.48 13.34 -6.96
CA ALA A 103 6.23 13.22 -5.71
C ALA A 103 7.69 12.84 -5.97
N LEU A 104 7.95 11.87 -6.86
CA LEU A 104 9.29 11.49 -7.29
C LEU A 104 10.01 12.69 -7.93
N TYR A 105 9.35 13.34 -8.88
CA TYR A 105 9.88 14.49 -9.61
C TYR A 105 10.23 15.65 -8.66
N ALA A 106 9.30 16.03 -7.78
CA ALA A 106 9.53 17.10 -6.81
C ALA A 106 10.69 16.78 -5.87
N SER A 107 10.81 15.53 -5.43
CA SER A 107 11.91 15.09 -4.56
C SER A 107 13.25 15.13 -5.28
N VAL A 108 13.35 14.58 -6.48
CA VAL A 108 14.59 14.60 -7.29
C VAL A 108 15.03 16.04 -7.58
N LYS A 109 14.10 16.94 -7.92
CA LYS A 109 14.41 18.37 -8.15
C LYS A 109 14.72 19.16 -6.87
N ASN A 110 14.64 18.52 -5.70
CA ASN A 110 14.94 19.11 -4.40
C ASN A 110 15.89 18.21 -3.57
N ASP A 111 16.96 17.73 -4.18
CA ASP A 111 18.05 16.99 -3.52
C ASP A 111 17.61 15.68 -2.83
N GLY A 112 16.58 15.01 -3.36
CA GLY A 112 16.06 13.77 -2.77
C GLY A 112 15.33 13.97 -1.44
N LYS A 113 14.82 15.19 -1.16
CA LYS A 113 14.09 15.51 0.08
C LYS A 113 12.79 14.73 0.19
N SER A 114 12.49 14.23 1.40
CA SER A 114 11.23 13.59 1.71
C SER A 114 10.05 14.55 1.53
N MET A 115 8.83 14.02 1.40
CA MET A 115 7.63 14.84 1.26
C MET A 115 7.45 15.80 2.45
N GLY A 116 7.79 15.39 3.67
CA GLY A 116 7.76 16.27 4.84
C GLY A 116 8.68 17.47 4.72
N MET A 117 9.89 17.27 4.20
CA MET A 117 10.87 18.35 3.95
C MET A 117 10.46 19.25 2.78
N LEU A 118 9.78 18.71 1.76
CA LEU A 118 9.20 19.50 0.68
C LEU A 118 8.06 20.39 1.19
N ILE A 119 7.22 19.87 2.07
CA ILE A 119 6.16 20.65 2.72
C ILE A 119 6.76 21.78 3.57
N GLU A 120 7.85 21.52 4.30
CA GLU A 120 8.54 22.59 5.02
C GLU A 120 9.02 23.69 4.08
N LYS A 121 9.66 23.32 2.98
CA LYS A 121 10.22 24.27 2.02
C LYS A 121 9.15 25.12 1.34
N TYR A 122 8.03 24.53 0.95
CA TYR A 122 7.02 25.21 0.12
C TYR A 122 5.80 25.71 0.89
N ILE A 123 5.48 25.13 2.05
CA ILE A 123 4.31 25.46 2.85
C ILE A 123 4.70 26.04 4.21
N GLY A 124 5.81 25.56 4.80
CA GLY A 124 6.37 26.08 6.05
C GLY A 124 6.44 25.05 7.18
N LYS A 125 7.13 25.44 8.28
CA LYS A 125 7.43 24.56 9.42
C LYS A 125 6.17 23.99 10.10
N THR A 126 5.10 24.79 10.21
CA THR A 126 3.82 24.32 10.78
C THR A 126 3.20 23.24 9.91
N GLY A 127 3.18 23.45 8.58
CA GLY A 127 2.69 22.45 7.62
C GLY A 127 3.44 21.14 7.74
N ARG A 128 4.79 21.16 7.87
CA ARG A 128 5.61 19.98 8.10
C ARG A 128 5.20 19.20 9.35
N LYS A 129 5.08 19.88 10.49
CA LYS A 129 4.71 19.21 11.76
C LYS A 129 3.33 18.55 11.70
N LEU A 130 2.35 19.25 11.14
CA LEU A 130 0.99 18.71 10.94
C LEU A 130 1.00 17.50 9.98
N PHE A 131 1.77 17.58 8.90
CA PHE A 131 1.91 16.49 7.94
C PHE A 131 2.61 15.27 8.54
N LEU A 132 3.69 15.44 9.30
CA LEU A 132 4.38 14.33 9.96
C LEU A 132 3.50 13.63 10.99
N LEU A 133 2.70 14.38 11.75
CA LEU A 133 1.71 13.81 12.66
C LEU A 133 0.63 13.04 11.90
N PHE A 134 0.13 13.61 10.79
CA PHE A 134 -0.81 12.92 9.91
C PHE A 134 -0.23 11.61 9.38
N CYS A 135 1.02 11.63 8.87
CA CYS A 135 1.71 10.46 8.37
C CYS A 135 1.88 9.38 9.45
N TRP A 136 2.23 9.77 10.68
CA TRP A 136 2.38 8.82 11.77
C TRP A 136 1.06 8.13 12.13
N LEU A 137 -0.03 8.90 12.27
CA LEU A 137 -1.38 8.37 12.51
C LEU A 137 -1.82 7.43 11.38
N PHE A 138 -1.61 7.85 10.13
CA PHE A 138 -1.89 7.04 8.95
C PHE A 138 -1.09 5.73 8.96
N CYS A 139 0.21 5.77 9.25
CA CYS A 139 1.03 4.56 9.35
C CYS A 139 0.50 3.58 10.40
N GLY A 140 0.03 4.07 11.55
CA GLY A 140 -0.61 3.24 12.57
C GLY A 140 -1.86 2.52 12.05
N ILE A 141 -2.70 3.24 11.30
CA ILE A 141 -3.91 2.67 10.67
C ILE A 141 -3.53 1.57 9.66
N VAL A 142 -2.52 1.81 8.83
CA VAL A 142 -2.04 0.82 7.84
C VAL A 142 -1.45 -0.41 8.52
N ILE A 143 -0.60 -0.21 9.53
CA ILE A 143 -0.03 -1.32 10.32
C ILE A 143 -1.15 -2.18 10.90
N ALA A 144 -2.16 -1.56 11.49
CA ALA A 144 -3.29 -2.28 12.07
C ALA A 144 -4.07 -3.10 11.03
N ALA A 145 -4.44 -2.47 9.90
CA ALA A 145 -5.22 -3.13 8.86
C ALA A 145 -4.48 -4.31 8.24
N PHE A 146 -3.22 -4.12 7.88
CA PHE A 146 -2.46 -5.14 7.16
C PHE A 146 -1.94 -6.24 8.08
N ALA A 147 -1.52 -5.92 9.32
CA ALA A 147 -1.11 -6.93 10.28
C ALA A 147 -2.27 -7.85 10.69
N ASP A 148 -3.47 -7.28 10.89
CA ASP A 148 -4.68 -8.06 11.19
C ASP A 148 -5.08 -8.96 10.01
N MET A 149 -4.95 -8.46 8.78
CA MET A 149 -5.21 -9.23 7.56
C MET A 149 -4.22 -10.39 7.37
N VAL A 150 -2.93 -10.16 7.57
CA VAL A 150 -1.89 -11.21 7.50
C VAL A 150 -2.13 -12.27 8.56
N ALA A 151 -2.38 -11.88 9.81
CA ALA A 151 -2.67 -12.80 10.89
C ALA A 151 -3.95 -13.62 10.63
N GLY A 152 -4.97 -13.00 10.02
CA GLY A 152 -6.20 -13.68 9.59
C GLY A 152 -5.97 -14.68 8.44
N THR A 153 -5.04 -14.37 7.53
CA THR A 153 -4.72 -15.25 6.39
C THR A 153 -4.03 -16.55 6.83
N PHE A 154 -3.18 -16.48 7.85
CA PHE A 154 -2.48 -17.66 8.39
C PHE A 154 -3.26 -18.38 9.50
N ASN A 155 -4.39 -17.85 9.92
CA ASN A 155 -5.20 -18.42 11.00
C ASN A 155 -5.72 -19.82 10.64
N ALA A 156 -5.51 -20.77 11.54
CA ALA A 156 -5.93 -22.16 11.36
C ALA A 156 -7.26 -22.51 12.05
N PHE A 157 -7.85 -21.59 12.85
CA PHE A 157 -9.03 -21.88 13.67
C PHE A 157 -10.22 -21.00 13.31
N GLY A 158 -11.41 -21.58 13.32
CA GLY A 158 -12.68 -20.86 13.18
C GLY A 158 -13.08 -20.10 14.46
N ALA A 159 -14.18 -19.37 14.39
CA ALA A 159 -14.73 -18.66 15.55
C ALA A 159 -15.19 -19.60 16.68
N ASP A 160 -15.49 -20.84 16.34
CA ASP A 160 -15.85 -21.94 17.26
C ASP A 160 -14.65 -22.63 17.90
N GLY A 161 -13.42 -22.21 17.54
CA GLY A 161 -12.19 -22.84 18.00
C GLY A 161 -11.83 -24.15 17.29
N ALA A 162 -12.62 -24.61 16.33
CA ALA A 162 -12.30 -25.77 15.51
C ALA A 162 -11.32 -25.41 14.37
N LEU A 163 -10.60 -26.43 13.88
CA LEU A 163 -9.74 -26.24 12.70
C LEU A 163 -10.59 -25.95 11.47
N VAL A 164 -10.23 -24.90 10.73
CA VAL A 164 -10.84 -24.63 9.42
C VAL A 164 -10.34 -25.63 8.38
N GLU A 165 -11.12 -25.88 7.33
CA GLU A 165 -10.74 -26.76 6.22
C GLU A 165 -9.37 -26.39 5.62
N ALA A 166 -9.07 -25.10 5.51
CA ALA A 166 -7.82 -24.58 4.99
C ALA A 166 -6.67 -24.52 6.01
N ALA A 167 -6.80 -25.08 7.22
CA ALA A 167 -5.82 -24.97 8.31
C ALA A 167 -4.41 -25.39 7.90
N GLN A 168 -4.29 -26.50 7.14
CA GLN A 168 -3.00 -26.98 6.65
C GLN A 168 -2.38 -26.01 5.63
N THR A 169 -3.16 -25.52 4.70
CA THR A 169 -2.71 -24.55 3.68
C THR A 169 -2.31 -23.21 4.31
N ASN A 170 -3.11 -22.72 5.27
CA ASN A 170 -2.82 -21.49 6.00
C ASN A 170 -1.54 -21.61 6.83
N GLY A 171 -1.39 -22.72 7.55
CA GLY A 171 -0.19 -23.02 8.35
C GLY A 171 1.07 -23.20 7.48
N ALA A 172 0.93 -23.86 6.33
CA ALA A 172 2.01 -23.99 5.36
C ALA A 172 2.44 -22.63 4.80
N ALA A 173 1.49 -21.78 4.38
CA ALA A 173 1.79 -20.43 3.90
C ALA A 173 2.46 -19.56 4.97
N GLY A 174 2.05 -19.69 6.24
CA GLY A 174 2.70 -19.04 7.36
C GLY A 174 4.16 -19.50 7.55
N MET A 175 4.41 -20.80 7.51
CA MET A 175 5.77 -21.37 7.62
C MET A 175 6.63 -20.97 6.41
N VAL A 176 6.09 -21.02 5.19
CA VAL A 176 6.80 -20.53 3.99
C VAL A 176 7.22 -19.08 4.19
N SER A 177 6.32 -18.22 4.71
CA SER A 177 6.62 -16.81 4.96
C SER A 177 7.72 -16.61 5.99
N ILE A 178 7.77 -17.43 7.06
CA ILE A 178 8.85 -17.41 8.05
C ILE A 178 10.18 -17.82 7.39
N MET A 179 10.19 -18.92 6.65
CA MET A 179 11.41 -19.39 5.96
C MET A 179 11.90 -18.39 4.94
N PHE A 180 10.98 -17.74 4.21
CA PHE A 180 11.30 -16.67 3.27
C PHE A 180 12.03 -15.50 3.95
N MET A 181 11.61 -15.09 5.15
CA MET A 181 12.28 -14.06 5.92
C MET A 181 13.66 -14.49 6.41
N VAL A 182 13.78 -15.73 6.88
CA VAL A 182 15.07 -16.29 7.31
C VAL A 182 16.05 -16.33 6.13
N PHE A 183 15.61 -16.83 4.99
CA PHE A 183 16.45 -16.89 3.79
C PHE A 183 16.76 -15.50 3.21
N ALA A 184 15.88 -14.50 3.38
CA ALA A 184 16.19 -13.13 3.01
C ALA A 184 17.38 -12.57 3.83
N VAL A 185 17.42 -12.83 5.14
CA VAL A 185 18.57 -12.46 6.00
C VAL A 185 19.83 -13.19 5.57
N VAL A 186 19.76 -14.51 5.35
CA VAL A 186 20.89 -15.31 4.87
C VAL A 186 21.39 -14.77 3.53
N PHE A 187 20.49 -14.45 2.62
CA PHE A 187 20.81 -13.85 1.32
C PHE A 187 21.53 -12.50 1.46
N GLY A 188 21.05 -11.61 2.33
CA GLY A 188 21.71 -10.34 2.62
C GLY A 188 23.14 -10.52 3.14
N LEU A 189 23.37 -11.49 4.04
CA LEU A 189 24.70 -11.81 4.54
C LEU A 189 25.63 -12.36 3.45
N ILE A 190 25.13 -13.25 2.60
CA ILE A 190 25.85 -13.84 1.47
C ILE A 190 26.19 -12.73 0.47
N GLN A 191 25.24 -11.88 0.12
CA GLN A 191 25.43 -10.78 -0.83
C GLN A 191 26.50 -9.81 -0.34
N LYS A 192 26.47 -9.45 0.95
CA LYS A 192 27.50 -8.58 1.55
C LYS A 192 28.88 -9.21 1.55
N LYS A 193 28.98 -10.55 1.77
CA LYS A 193 30.25 -11.26 1.83
C LYS A 193 30.87 -11.47 0.44
N PHE A 194 30.06 -11.82 -0.56
CA PHE A 194 30.55 -12.26 -1.87
C PHE A 194 30.29 -11.24 -2.99
N ASN A 195 29.56 -10.16 -2.71
CA ASN A 195 29.23 -9.06 -3.63
C ASN A 195 28.66 -9.55 -4.98
N PHE A 196 27.71 -10.48 -4.93
CA PHE A 196 27.06 -11.00 -6.12
C PHE A 196 26.16 -9.93 -6.77
N SER A 197 26.12 -9.95 -8.10
CA SER A 197 25.24 -9.08 -8.89
C SER A 197 24.75 -9.80 -10.15
N GLY A 198 23.65 -9.29 -10.71
CA GLY A 198 23.08 -9.78 -11.97
C GLY A 198 22.47 -11.17 -11.86
N TRP A 199 22.78 -12.07 -12.82
CA TRP A 199 22.13 -13.39 -12.91
C TRP A 199 22.38 -14.29 -11.69
N LYS A 200 23.54 -14.18 -11.03
CA LYS A 200 23.88 -14.97 -9.84
C LYS A 200 22.94 -14.62 -8.67
N GLU A 201 22.67 -13.35 -8.49
CA GLU A 201 21.72 -12.84 -7.49
C GLU A 201 20.32 -13.41 -7.75
N SER A 202 19.87 -13.41 -9.01
CA SER A 202 18.58 -13.97 -9.40
C SER A 202 18.46 -15.46 -9.14
N VAL A 203 19.50 -16.24 -9.48
CA VAL A 203 19.53 -17.70 -9.24
C VAL A 203 19.45 -18.01 -7.73
N ILE A 204 20.24 -17.31 -6.90
CA ILE A 204 20.21 -17.52 -5.45
C ILE A 204 18.83 -17.19 -4.89
N SER A 205 18.22 -16.10 -5.35
CA SER A 205 16.85 -15.71 -4.96
C SER A 205 15.84 -16.81 -5.27
N ILE A 206 15.86 -17.36 -6.49
CA ILE A 206 14.95 -18.44 -6.90
C ILE A 206 15.19 -19.70 -6.05
N VAL A 207 16.44 -20.07 -5.80
CA VAL A 207 16.77 -21.21 -4.94
C VAL A 207 16.19 -21.01 -3.53
N PHE A 208 16.34 -19.85 -2.93
CA PHE A 208 15.80 -19.59 -1.59
C PHE A 208 14.28 -19.52 -1.57
N ILE A 209 13.63 -19.02 -2.62
CA ILE A 209 12.16 -19.08 -2.76
C ILE A 209 11.70 -20.55 -2.79
N VAL A 210 12.34 -21.38 -3.63
CA VAL A 210 11.99 -22.81 -3.74
C VAL A 210 12.23 -23.54 -2.40
N LEU A 211 13.36 -23.29 -1.72
CA LEU A 211 13.66 -23.88 -0.41
C LEU A 211 12.62 -23.43 0.64
N SER A 212 12.25 -22.15 0.67
CA SER A 212 11.21 -21.66 1.58
C SER A 212 9.89 -22.39 1.35
N PHE A 213 9.53 -22.57 0.07
CA PHE A 213 8.31 -23.27 -0.31
C PHE A 213 8.34 -24.74 0.07
N VAL A 214 9.41 -25.46 -0.26
CA VAL A 214 9.54 -26.89 0.05
C VAL A 214 9.50 -27.14 1.56
N ILE A 215 10.24 -26.35 2.34
CA ILE A 215 10.24 -26.50 3.82
C ILE A 215 8.87 -26.17 4.37
N GLY A 216 8.29 -25.03 4.01
CA GLY A 216 7.03 -24.57 4.58
C GLY A 216 5.83 -25.44 4.20
N ALA A 217 5.77 -25.93 2.96
CA ALA A 217 4.70 -26.80 2.50
C ALA A 217 4.70 -28.19 3.21
N ASN A 218 5.88 -28.66 3.63
CA ASN A 218 6.02 -29.95 4.32
C ASN A 218 5.97 -29.82 5.85
N LEU A 219 6.14 -28.61 6.41
CA LEU A 219 6.17 -28.36 7.86
C LEU A 219 5.18 -27.24 8.25
N PRO A 220 3.87 -27.41 8.04
CA PRO A 220 2.90 -26.38 8.36
C PRO A 220 2.84 -26.07 9.87
N ILE A 221 2.76 -24.79 10.22
CA ILE A 221 2.59 -24.33 11.61
C ILE A 221 1.13 -24.00 11.86
N ILE A 222 0.46 -24.79 12.68
CA ILE A 222 -0.95 -24.61 13.01
C ILE A 222 -1.09 -23.70 14.24
N LEU A 223 -1.37 -22.42 14.01
CA LEU A 223 -1.53 -21.41 15.05
C LEU A 223 -2.81 -20.60 14.85
N GLY A 224 -3.31 -20.02 15.95
CA GLY A 224 -4.44 -19.09 15.93
C GLY A 224 -4.03 -17.67 15.53
N LYS A 225 -5.05 -16.86 15.16
CA LYS A 225 -4.90 -15.46 14.72
C LYS A 225 -4.09 -14.61 15.71
N ALA A 226 -4.30 -14.77 17.03
CA ALA A 226 -3.59 -14.02 18.05
C ALA A 226 -2.08 -14.30 18.03
N ALA A 227 -1.68 -15.58 17.93
CA ALA A 227 -0.27 -15.95 17.85
C ALA A 227 0.40 -15.40 16.58
N TRP A 228 -0.27 -15.51 15.43
CA TRP A 228 0.20 -14.92 14.17
C TRP A 228 0.31 -13.39 14.23
N SER A 229 -0.60 -12.72 14.95
CA SER A 229 -0.51 -11.29 15.19
C SER A 229 0.77 -10.93 15.94
N TYR A 230 1.09 -11.62 17.05
CA TYR A 230 2.34 -11.39 17.79
C TYR A 230 3.59 -11.66 16.95
N ILE A 231 3.62 -12.76 16.20
CA ILE A 231 4.73 -13.11 15.31
C ILE A 231 4.93 -11.99 14.26
N THR A 232 3.85 -11.51 13.68
CA THR A 232 3.89 -10.42 12.69
C THR A 232 4.45 -9.13 13.30
N PHE A 233 4.02 -8.73 14.50
CA PHE A 233 4.53 -7.51 15.14
C PHE A 233 6.00 -7.63 15.56
N VAL A 234 6.44 -8.80 16.04
CA VAL A 234 7.86 -9.06 16.31
C VAL A 234 8.68 -8.97 15.02
N TYR A 235 8.20 -9.57 13.94
CA TYR A 235 8.85 -9.48 12.64
C TYR A 235 8.96 -8.01 12.14
N ILE A 236 7.87 -7.24 12.18
CA ILE A 236 7.86 -5.84 11.72
C ILE A 236 8.82 -4.99 12.56
N PHE A 237 8.94 -5.25 13.86
CA PHE A 237 9.91 -4.55 14.71
C PHE A 237 11.34 -4.74 14.16
N PHE A 238 11.76 -5.98 13.91
CA PHE A 238 13.09 -6.25 13.35
C PHE A 238 13.23 -5.66 11.94
N ALA A 239 12.22 -5.77 11.08
CA ALA A 239 12.24 -5.22 9.74
C ALA A 239 12.39 -3.68 9.73
N ALA A 240 11.82 -2.99 10.74
CA ALA A 240 11.93 -1.55 10.87
C ALA A 240 13.27 -1.07 11.43
N VAL A 241 13.94 -1.84 12.30
CA VAL A 241 15.19 -1.42 12.95
C VAL A 241 16.45 -1.95 12.27
N LEU A 242 16.39 -3.09 11.59
CA LEU A 242 17.55 -3.67 10.90
C LEU A 242 17.97 -2.82 9.69
N PRO A 243 19.27 -2.85 9.34
CA PRO A 243 19.76 -2.21 8.12
C PRO A 243 19.06 -2.74 6.87
N MET A 244 18.80 -1.88 5.89
CA MET A 244 18.07 -2.26 4.68
C MET A 244 18.74 -3.38 3.89
N TRP A 245 20.06 -3.39 3.82
CA TRP A 245 20.83 -4.40 3.11
C TRP A 245 20.71 -5.81 3.70
N LEU A 246 20.37 -5.93 5.00
CA LEU A 246 20.33 -7.23 5.68
C LEU A 246 19.03 -7.99 5.44
N LEU A 247 17.89 -7.31 5.45
CA LEU A 247 16.59 -7.95 5.34
C LEU A 247 15.76 -7.39 4.19
N LYS A 248 15.56 -6.06 4.13
CA LYS A 248 14.59 -5.46 3.22
C LYS A 248 14.99 -5.61 1.74
N GLN A 249 16.18 -5.21 1.36
CA GLN A 249 16.63 -5.29 -0.03
C GLN A 249 16.66 -6.72 -0.57
N PRO A 250 17.26 -7.71 0.12
CA PRO A 250 17.23 -9.11 -0.33
C PRO A 250 15.81 -9.66 -0.43
N ARG A 251 14.97 -9.33 0.55
CA ARG A 251 13.57 -9.76 0.55
C ARG A 251 12.78 -9.16 -0.62
N ASP A 252 12.89 -7.86 -0.85
CA ASP A 252 12.20 -7.19 -1.95
C ASP A 252 12.65 -7.75 -3.31
N HIS A 253 13.94 -8.09 -3.45
CA HIS A 253 14.45 -8.75 -4.65
C HIS A 253 13.81 -10.14 -4.87
N MET A 254 13.78 -10.98 -3.82
CA MET A 254 13.09 -12.28 -3.87
C MET A 254 11.58 -12.11 -4.15
N THR A 255 10.93 -11.17 -3.48
CA THR A 255 9.48 -10.89 -3.63
C THR A 255 9.13 -10.50 -5.06
N THR A 256 10.01 -9.79 -5.76
CA THR A 256 9.79 -9.39 -7.16
C THR A 256 9.58 -10.61 -8.07
N PHE A 257 10.35 -11.68 -7.90
CA PHE A 257 10.15 -12.94 -8.68
C PHE A 257 8.79 -13.58 -8.39
N MET A 258 8.38 -13.56 -7.12
CA MET A 258 7.07 -14.10 -6.73
C MET A 258 5.93 -13.29 -7.35
N PHE A 259 6.02 -11.96 -7.32
CA PHE A 259 4.98 -11.10 -7.90
C PHE A 259 4.92 -11.22 -9.42
N VAL A 260 6.07 -11.32 -10.08
CA VAL A 260 6.11 -11.60 -11.54
C VAL A 260 5.45 -12.94 -11.84
N ALA A 261 5.75 -13.99 -11.09
CA ALA A 261 5.12 -15.30 -11.26
C ALA A 261 3.61 -15.27 -11.01
N MET A 262 3.16 -14.57 -9.96
CA MET A 262 1.75 -14.40 -9.60
C MET A 262 0.99 -13.64 -10.71
N ILE A 263 1.51 -12.51 -11.16
CA ILE A 263 0.88 -11.68 -12.20
C ILE A 263 0.87 -12.43 -13.53
N ALA A 264 1.99 -13.05 -13.91
CA ALA A 264 2.09 -13.85 -15.12
C ALA A 264 1.11 -15.04 -15.08
N GLY A 265 1.03 -15.74 -13.95
CA GLY A 265 0.08 -16.85 -13.75
C GLY A 265 -1.37 -16.38 -13.87
N ALA A 266 -1.72 -15.24 -13.29
CA ALA A 266 -3.05 -14.66 -13.41
C ALA A 266 -3.37 -14.27 -14.88
N VAL A 267 -2.45 -13.58 -15.56
CA VAL A 267 -2.63 -13.16 -16.96
C VAL A 267 -2.73 -14.37 -17.88
N VAL A 268 -1.80 -15.32 -17.79
CA VAL A 268 -1.80 -16.53 -18.62
C VAL A 268 -3.03 -17.39 -18.31
N GLY A 269 -3.40 -17.51 -17.03
CA GLY A 269 -4.61 -18.20 -16.61
C GLY A 269 -5.88 -17.62 -17.24
N LEU A 270 -6.03 -16.30 -17.21
CA LEU A 270 -7.15 -15.60 -17.88
C LEU A 270 -7.12 -15.77 -19.40
N LEU A 271 -5.92 -15.80 -20.00
CA LEU A 271 -5.73 -16.02 -21.43
C LEU A 271 -6.13 -17.45 -21.86
N VAL A 272 -5.89 -18.46 -21.05
CA VAL A 272 -6.18 -19.86 -21.36
C VAL A 272 -7.61 -20.25 -20.95
N ALA A 273 -8.04 -19.86 -19.75
CA ALA A 273 -9.34 -20.24 -19.21
C ALA A 273 -10.51 -19.47 -19.82
N HIS A 274 -10.30 -18.27 -20.34
CA HIS A 274 -11.34 -17.37 -20.85
C HIS A 274 -12.58 -17.26 -19.94
N PRO A 275 -12.44 -17.10 -18.60
CA PRO A 275 -13.56 -17.16 -17.70
C PRO A 275 -14.56 -16.01 -17.94
N THR A 276 -15.82 -16.27 -17.59
CA THR A 276 -16.88 -15.27 -17.66
C THR A 276 -16.84 -14.35 -16.43
N MET A 277 -17.09 -13.06 -16.64
CA MET A 277 -17.35 -12.11 -15.55
C MET A 277 -18.77 -12.34 -15.02
N ASN A 278 -18.89 -13.08 -13.94
CA ASN A 278 -20.18 -13.43 -13.34
C ASN A 278 -20.72 -12.33 -12.40
N LEU A 279 -19.86 -11.44 -11.89
CA LEU A 279 -20.34 -10.31 -11.09
C LEU A 279 -21.26 -9.38 -11.90
N PRO A 280 -22.28 -8.78 -11.27
CA PRO A 280 -23.16 -7.82 -11.93
C PRO A 280 -22.39 -6.62 -12.44
N VAL A 281 -22.84 -6.04 -13.56
CA VAL A 281 -22.25 -4.85 -14.18
C VAL A 281 -22.35 -3.66 -13.23
N PHE A 282 -23.55 -3.47 -12.65
CA PHE A 282 -23.87 -2.40 -11.71
C PHE A 282 -24.97 -2.88 -10.77
N THR A 283 -24.82 -2.66 -9.47
CA THR A 283 -25.78 -3.10 -8.45
C THR A 283 -26.63 -1.96 -7.89
N GLY A 284 -26.26 -0.70 -8.18
CA GLY A 284 -26.95 0.50 -7.69
C GLY A 284 -26.01 1.48 -7.01
N PHE A 285 -26.53 2.65 -6.68
CA PHE A 285 -25.78 3.72 -6.00
C PHE A 285 -25.70 3.53 -4.49
N THR A 286 -26.36 2.53 -3.93
CA THR A 286 -26.38 2.21 -2.50
C THR A 286 -26.24 0.71 -2.31
N ASN A 287 -25.37 0.31 -1.40
CA ASN A 287 -25.20 -1.09 -0.98
C ASN A 287 -25.49 -1.20 0.51
N GLU A 288 -26.24 -2.22 0.93
CA GLU A 288 -26.65 -2.40 2.33
C GLU A 288 -25.48 -2.52 3.30
N LYS A 289 -24.38 -3.16 2.86
CA LYS A 289 -23.19 -3.39 3.71
C LYS A 289 -22.18 -2.26 3.67
N LEU A 290 -21.99 -1.64 2.50
CA LEU A 290 -20.96 -0.62 2.29
C LEU A 290 -21.48 0.81 2.41
N GLY A 291 -22.78 1.04 2.16
CA GLY A 291 -23.38 2.37 2.13
C GLY A 291 -23.48 2.94 0.71
N THR A 292 -23.39 4.27 0.57
CA THR A 292 -23.50 4.97 -0.73
C THR A 292 -22.23 4.81 -1.57
N MET A 293 -22.40 4.60 -2.89
CA MET A 293 -21.28 4.44 -3.82
C MET A 293 -20.32 5.64 -3.76
N PHE A 294 -20.85 6.88 -3.76
CA PHE A 294 -20.06 8.05 -3.43
C PHE A 294 -20.17 8.35 -1.93
N PRO A 295 -19.09 8.45 -1.21
CA PRO A 295 -17.68 8.34 -1.60
C PRO A 295 -17.09 6.92 -1.43
N ILE A 296 -17.86 5.92 -0.98
CA ILE A 296 -17.33 4.66 -0.44
C ILE A 296 -16.59 3.83 -1.49
N LEU A 297 -17.11 3.72 -2.72
CA LEU A 297 -16.40 3.04 -3.80
C LEU A 297 -15.00 3.61 -4.00
N PHE A 298 -14.90 4.94 -4.01
CA PHE A 298 -13.64 5.66 -4.28
C PHE A 298 -12.59 5.40 -3.20
N VAL A 299 -12.98 5.47 -1.92
CA VAL A 299 -12.05 5.22 -0.81
C VAL A 299 -11.76 3.74 -0.58
N THR A 300 -12.65 2.85 -0.98
CA THR A 300 -12.43 1.40 -0.89
C THR A 300 -11.36 0.96 -1.88
N VAL A 301 -11.39 1.46 -3.11
CA VAL A 301 -10.34 1.25 -4.12
C VAL A 301 -9.28 2.34 -3.96
N ALA A 302 -8.58 2.36 -2.85
CA ALA A 302 -7.55 3.36 -2.61
C ALA A 302 -6.29 3.06 -3.44
N CYS A 303 -5.52 2.05 -3.08
CA CYS A 303 -4.19 1.82 -3.66
C CYS A 303 -4.22 1.56 -5.18
N GLY A 304 -5.14 0.73 -5.66
CA GLY A 304 -5.26 0.44 -7.10
C GLY A 304 -5.66 1.61 -8.00
N ALA A 305 -6.11 2.73 -7.40
CA ALA A 305 -6.49 3.94 -8.12
C ALA A 305 -5.68 5.17 -7.69
N VAL A 306 -5.65 5.49 -6.39
CA VAL A 306 -4.96 6.68 -5.84
C VAL A 306 -4.47 6.39 -4.43
N SER A 307 -3.18 6.52 -4.19
CA SER A 307 -2.58 6.27 -2.88
C SER A 307 -1.56 7.34 -2.47
N GLY A 308 -1.77 7.93 -1.32
CA GLY A 308 -0.81 8.88 -0.74
C GLY A 308 0.46 8.19 -0.22
N PHE A 309 0.35 6.93 0.21
CA PHE A 309 1.49 6.15 0.67
C PHE A 309 2.57 6.00 -0.42
N HIS A 310 2.16 5.82 -1.68
CA HIS A 310 3.09 5.72 -2.81
C HIS A 310 3.99 6.95 -2.94
N SER A 311 3.43 8.12 -2.69
CA SER A 311 4.20 9.38 -2.71
C SER A 311 5.28 9.45 -1.64
N LEU A 312 5.05 8.83 -0.47
CA LEU A 312 6.05 8.71 0.58
C LEU A 312 7.19 7.77 0.17
N VAL A 313 6.88 6.67 -0.52
CA VAL A 313 7.88 5.75 -1.08
C VAL A 313 8.67 6.44 -2.19
N SER A 314 7.98 7.09 -3.12
CA SER A 314 8.58 7.81 -4.25
C SER A 314 9.55 8.89 -3.80
N SER A 315 9.16 9.72 -2.83
CA SER A 315 10.00 10.83 -2.32
C SER A 315 11.01 10.41 -1.23
N GLY A 316 10.74 9.31 -0.52
CA GLY A 316 11.59 8.87 0.59
C GLY A 316 12.70 7.90 0.20
N THR A 317 12.51 7.12 -0.85
CA THR A 317 13.42 6.03 -1.24
C THR A 317 13.81 6.13 -2.72
N SER A 318 12.85 6.08 -3.64
CA SER A 318 13.15 6.00 -5.09
C SER A 318 13.86 7.24 -5.62
N SER A 319 13.57 8.42 -5.07
CA SER A 319 14.24 9.67 -5.43
C SER A 319 15.73 9.70 -5.08
N LYS A 320 16.15 8.88 -4.13
CA LYS A 320 17.55 8.77 -3.69
C LYS A 320 18.31 7.65 -4.41
N THR A 321 17.62 6.87 -5.24
CA THR A 321 18.23 5.73 -5.93
C THR A 321 18.15 5.83 -7.44
N VAL A 322 17.25 6.64 -8.00
CA VAL A 322 17.14 6.82 -9.45
C VAL A 322 18.39 7.53 -10.00
N GLU A 323 19.13 6.83 -10.86
CA GLU A 323 20.40 7.30 -11.41
C GLU A 323 20.22 8.38 -12.50
N ASN A 324 19.13 8.31 -13.27
CA ASN A 324 18.87 9.24 -14.37
C ASN A 324 17.42 9.73 -14.37
N GLU A 325 17.20 11.02 -14.64
CA GLU A 325 15.85 11.60 -14.67
C GLU A 325 14.94 10.97 -15.71
N LYS A 326 15.47 10.43 -16.82
CA LYS A 326 14.67 9.72 -17.83
C LYS A 326 13.90 8.52 -17.27
N ASP A 327 14.40 7.92 -16.18
CA ASP A 327 13.79 6.76 -15.56
C ASP A 327 12.67 7.13 -14.59
N MET A 328 12.54 8.39 -14.18
CA MET A 328 11.51 8.83 -13.25
C MET A 328 10.09 8.54 -13.74
N LEU A 329 9.83 8.71 -15.04
CA LEU A 329 8.51 8.39 -15.60
C LEU A 329 8.17 6.90 -15.45
N LYS A 330 9.13 6.04 -15.75
CA LYS A 330 8.96 4.59 -15.59
C LYS A 330 8.76 4.20 -14.12
N VAL A 331 9.57 4.76 -13.24
CA VAL A 331 9.56 4.45 -11.80
C VAL A 331 8.29 5.00 -11.13
N GLY A 332 7.95 6.27 -11.29
CA GLY A 332 6.79 6.88 -10.63
C GLY A 332 5.49 6.52 -11.33
N TYR A 333 5.31 6.98 -12.57
CA TYR A 333 4.08 6.78 -13.32
C TYR A 333 3.87 5.31 -13.72
N GLY A 334 4.90 4.65 -14.24
CA GLY A 334 4.82 3.27 -14.73
C GLY A 334 4.52 2.24 -13.65
N ALA A 335 5.08 2.39 -12.45
CA ALA A 335 4.79 1.47 -11.34
C ALA A 335 3.32 1.54 -10.91
N MET A 336 2.73 2.75 -10.84
CA MET A 336 1.31 2.91 -10.52
C MET A 336 0.40 2.33 -11.61
N ILE A 337 0.78 2.48 -12.88
CA ILE A 337 0.03 1.86 -14.00
C ILE A 337 0.01 0.34 -13.88
N LEU A 338 1.14 -0.27 -13.50
CA LEU A 338 1.21 -1.73 -13.29
C LEU A 338 0.39 -2.16 -12.07
N GLU A 339 0.37 -1.35 -11.01
CA GLU A 339 -0.48 -1.62 -9.85
C GLU A 339 -1.98 -1.51 -10.17
N SER A 340 -2.38 -0.53 -10.99
CA SER A 340 -3.76 -0.44 -11.49
C SER A 340 -4.14 -1.68 -12.32
N LEU A 341 -3.22 -2.21 -13.12
CA LEU A 341 -3.45 -3.47 -13.83
C LEU A 341 -3.64 -4.64 -12.85
N LEU A 342 -2.87 -4.71 -11.77
CA LEU A 342 -3.06 -5.72 -10.72
C LEU A 342 -4.46 -5.61 -10.08
N ALA A 343 -4.97 -4.40 -9.84
CA ALA A 343 -6.33 -4.20 -9.34
C ALA A 343 -7.40 -4.70 -10.33
N VAL A 344 -7.20 -4.47 -11.64
CA VAL A 344 -8.08 -4.99 -12.69
C VAL A 344 -8.02 -6.53 -12.73
N LEU A 345 -6.83 -7.12 -12.62
CA LEU A 345 -6.67 -8.58 -12.54
C LEU A 345 -7.41 -9.15 -11.33
N ALA A 346 -7.29 -8.50 -10.17
CA ALA A 346 -7.98 -8.93 -8.95
C ALA A 346 -9.51 -8.87 -9.12
N LEU A 347 -10.03 -7.81 -9.74
CA LEU A 347 -11.44 -7.69 -10.08
C LEU A 347 -11.91 -8.81 -11.03
N CYS A 348 -11.13 -9.11 -12.06
CA CYS A 348 -11.44 -10.16 -13.03
C CYS A 348 -11.40 -11.56 -12.41
N VAL A 349 -10.41 -11.82 -11.55
CA VAL A 349 -10.32 -13.09 -10.80
C VAL A 349 -11.52 -13.26 -9.87
N ALA A 350 -11.90 -12.21 -9.13
CA ALA A 350 -13.09 -12.23 -8.27
C ALA A 350 -14.38 -12.43 -9.09
N GLY A 351 -14.46 -11.80 -10.28
CA GLY A 351 -15.58 -11.97 -11.19
C GLY A 351 -15.69 -13.38 -11.78
N ALA A 352 -14.55 -14.02 -12.05
CA ALA A 352 -14.49 -15.41 -12.49
C ALA A 352 -14.86 -16.40 -11.38
N ALA A 353 -14.50 -16.08 -10.13
CA ALA A 353 -14.77 -16.89 -8.95
C ALA A 353 -16.22 -16.74 -8.41
N ALA A 354 -16.97 -15.72 -8.86
CA ALA A 354 -18.35 -15.51 -8.48
C ALA A 354 -19.25 -16.59 -9.08
N ALA A 355 -20.35 -16.93 -8.38
CA ALA A 355 -21.33 -17.88 -8.88
C ALA A 355 -22.06 -17.34 -10.14
N ALA A 356 -22.66 -18.25 -10.91
CA ALA A 356 -23.35 -17.89 -12.16
C ALA A 356 -24.54 -16.94 -11.96
N ASP A 357 -25.11 -16.91 -10.76
CA ASP A 357 -26.19 -15.99 -10.35
C ASP A 357 -25.70 -14.59 -9.95
N GLY A 358 -24.39 -14.35 -10.01
CA GLY A 358 -23.77 -13.09 -9.61
C GLY A 358 -23.39 -12.99 -8.14
N THR A 359 -23.61 -14.06 -7.35
CA THR A 359 -23.21 -14.07 -5.94
C THR A 359 -21.69 -14.06 -5.80
N PRO A 360 -21.10 -13.09 -5.06
CA PRO A 360 -19.66 -13.05 -4.84
C PRO A 360 -19.14 -14.30 -4.14
N ALA A 361 -17.94 -14.74 -4.47
CA ALA A 361 -17.29 -15.86 -3.80
C ALA A 361 -17.11 -15.58 -2.30
N ALA A 362 -17.28 -16.60 -1.47
CA ALA A 362 -17.13 -16.51 -0.02
C ALA A 362 -15.64 -16.44 0.38
N GLY A 363 -15.34 -15.68 1.43
CA GLY A 363 -14.00 -15.54 2.01
C GLY A 363 -13.51 -14.09 2.01
N THR A 364 -12.29 -13.92 2.54
CA THR A 364 -11.61 -12.62 2.48
C THR A 364 -11.14 -12.33 1.05
N PRO A 365 -10.93 -11.06 0.68
CA PRO A 365 -10.40 -10.71 -0.65
C PRO A 365 -9.11 -11.47 -1.00
N PHE A 366 -8.23 -11.68 -0.05
CA PHE A 366 -7.00 -12.46 -0.24
C PHE A 366 -7.29 -13.92 -0.57
N GLN A 367 -8.21 -14.54 0.15
CA GLN A 367 -8.61 -15.92 -0.11
C GLN A 367 -9.28 -16.08 -1.48
N ILE A 368 -10.12 -15.12 -1.87
CA ILE A 368 -10.78 -15.12 -3.18
C ILE A 368 -9.74 -15.03 -4.29
N PHE A 369 -8.83 -14.07 -4.19
CA PHE A 369 -7.78 -13.89 -5.19
C PHE A 369 -6.82 -15.08 -5.24
N SER A 370 -6.35 -15.56 -4.09
CA SER A 370 -5.43 -16.71 -4.01
C SER A 370 -6.03 -17.95 -4.64
N ARG A 371 -7.27 -18.29 -4.27
CA ARG A 371 -7.95 -19.48 -4.82
C ARG A 371 -8.23 -19.35 -6.31
N GLY A 372 -8.64 -18.16 -6.76
CA GLY A 372 -8.91 -17.93 -8.17
C GLY A 372 -7.67 -18.09 -9.04
N VAL A 373 -6.54 -17.52 -8.64
CA VAL A 373 -5.27 -17.68 -9.39
C VAL A 373 -4.68 -19.07 -9.20
N ALA A 374 -4.80 -19.69 -8.02
CA ALA A 374 -4.36 -21.07 -7.81
C ALA A 374 -5.09 -22.05 -8.76
N GLY A 375 -6.40 -21.86 -8.98
CA GLY A 375 -7.15 -22.63 -9.96
C GLY A 375 -6.61 -22.52 -11.39
N PHE A 376 -6.01 -21.38 -11.75
CA PHE A 376 -5.32 -21.26 -13.04
C PHE A 376 -4.02 -22.07 -13.08
N PHE A 377 -3.25 -22.09 -11.99
CA PHE A 377 -2.04 -22.93 -11.91
C PHE A 377 -2.38 -24.42 -11.98
N GLU A 378 -3.51 -24.85 -11.41
CA GLU A 378 -3.99 -26.22 -11.50
C GLU A 378 -4.26 -26.65 -12.95
N MET A 379 -4.77 -25.74 -13.79
CA MET A 379 -4.96 -26.00 -15.22
C MET A 379 -3.65 -26.29 -15.95
N PHE A 380 -2.52 -25.82 -15.43
CA PHE A 380 -1.18 -26.09 -15.94
C PHE A 380 -0.52 -27.31 -15.28
N GLY A 381 -1.28 -28.10 -14.52
CA GLY A 381 -0.81 -29.33 -13.87
C GLY A 381 -0.10 -29.12 -12.53
N VAL A 382 -0.17 -27.93 -11.94
CA VAL A 382 0.34 -27.70 -10.58
C VAL A 382 -0.64 -28.31 -9.58
N PRO A 383 -0.19 -29.14 -8.59
CA PRO A 383 -1.08 -29.68 -7.58
C PRO A 383 -1.82 -28.59 -6.80
N ALA A 384 -3.13 -28.76 -6.56
CA ALA A 384 -4.00 -27.77 -5.91
C ALA A 384 -3.42 -27.24 -4.59
N TYR A 385 -2.93 -28.13 -3.73
CA TYR A 385 -2.26 -27.74 -2.48
C TYR A 385 -1.08 -26.80 -2.70
N ALA A 386 -0.18 -27.17 -3.61
CA ALA A 386 1.01 -26.38 -3.94
C ALA A 386 0.64 -25.00 -4.53
N ALA A 387 -0.32 -24.97 -5.47
CA ALA A 387 -0.82 -23.74 -6.06
C ALA A 387 -1.43 -22.80 -5.02
N THR A 388 -2.26 -23.33 -4.11
CA THR A 388 -2.93 -22.55 -3.07
C THR A 388 -1.93 -22.03 -2.03
N VAL A 389 -0.97 -22.85 -1.57
CA VAL A 389 0.09 -22.42 -0.64
C VAL A 389 0.93 -21.31 -1.28
N PHE A 390 1.35 -21.49 -2.54
CA PHE A 390 2.13 -20.48 -3.26
C PHE A 390 1.37 -19.15 -3.39
N MET A 391 0.11 -19.20 -3.78
CA MET A 391 -0.70 -17.99 -3.93
C MET A 391 -1.00 -17.30 -2.61
N THR A 392 -1.29 -18.06 -1.54
CA THR A 392 -1.50 -17.51 -0.20
C THR A 392 -0.23 -16.83 0.32
N MET A 393 0.94 -17.41 0.05
CA MET A 393 2.24 -16.79 0.34
C MET A 393 2.42 -15.48 -0.45
N CYS A 394 2.11 -15.47 -1.76
CA CYS A 394 2.24 -14.28 -2.60
C CYS A 394 1.40 -13.10 -2.08
N VAL A 395 0.12 -13.33 -1.78
CA VAL A 395 -0.75 -12.25 -1.27
C VAL A 395 -0.38 -11.81 0.13
N SER A 396 0.11 -12.71 0.98
CA SER A 396 0.64 -12.34 2.30
C SER A 396 1.92 -11.52 2.18
N ALA A 397 2.77 -11.85 1.21
CA ALA A 397 3.99 -11.08 0.92
C ALA A 397 3.68 -9.66 0.44
N LEU A 398 2.59 -9.43 -0.32
CA LEU A 398 2.11 -8.09 -0.68
C LEU A 398 1.86 -7.24 0.58
N ALA A 399 1.14 -7.80 1.55
CA ALA A 399 0.85 -7.09 2.80
C ALA A 399 2.11 -6.89 3.66
N LEU A 400 2.96 -7.92 3.82
CA LEU A 400 4.18 -7.86 4.63
C LEU A 400 5.20 -6.87 4.07
N THR A 401 5.35 -6.78 2.75
CA THR A 401 6.27 -5.81 2.11
C THR A 401 5.85 -4.38 2.37
N SER A 402 4.55 -4.10 2.30
CA SER A 402 3.99 -2.80 2.65
C SER A 402 4.12 -2.50 4.14
N LEU A 403 3.91 -3.49 5.02
CA LEU A 403 4.07 -3.33 6.46
C LEU A 403 5.48 -2.90 6.86
N ASP A 404 6.51 -3.49 6.25
CA ASP A 404 7.90 -3.11 6.51
C ASP A 404 8.18 -1.65 6.13
N ALA A 405 7.70 -1.24 4.95
CA ALA A 405 7.86 0.13 4.48
C ALA A 405 7.10 1.11 5.37
N VAL A 406 5.86 0.80 5.72
CA VAL A 406 5.00 1.65 6.56
C VAL A 406 5.54 1.78 7.98
N ALA A 407 6.00 0.69 8.60
CA ALA A 407 6.58 0.74 9.94
C ALA A 407 7.84 1.63 9.99
N ARG A 408 8.66 1.54 8.96
CA ARG A 408 9.85 2.38 8.81
C ARG A 408 9.50 3.85 8.59
N ILE A 409 8.54 4.14 7.70
CA ILE A 409 8.06 5.50 7.43
C ILE A 409 7.38 6.08 8.67
N GLY A 410 6.55 5.32 9.37
CA GLY A 410 5.90 5.73 10.61
C GLY A 410 6.90 6.09 11.71
N ARG A 411 7.91 5.23 11.92
CA ARG A 411 9.03 5.52 12.81
C ARG A 411 9.75 6.82 12.42
N MET A 412 10.11 6.98 11.14
CA MET A 412 10.83 8.16 10.66
C MET A 412 9.99 9.42 10.82
N SER A 413 8.70 9.38 10.49
CA SER A 413 7.78 10.50 10.67
C SER A 413 7.68 10.90 12.15
N PHE A 414 7.64 9.93 13.05
CA PHE A 414 7.66 10.18 14.50
C PHE A 414 8.97 10.82 14.96
N GLN A 415 10.11 10.29 14.51
CA GLN A 415 11.42 10.86 14.84
C GLN A 415 11.57 12.30 14.32
N GLU A 416 11.20 12.55 13.06
CA GLU A 416 11.25 13.89 12.46
C GLU A 416 10.33 14.89 13.15
N LEU A 417 9.20 14.45 13.73
CA LEU A 417 8.28 15.31 14.47
C LEU A 417 8.92 15.92 15.73
N PHE A 418 9.81 15.15 16.40
CA PHE A 418 10.48 15.55 17.65
C PHE A 418 11.93 15.97 17.45
N SER A 419 12.50 15.78 16.24
CA SER A 419 13.86 16.16 15.95
C SER A 419 14.07 17.68 15.95
N VAL A 420 15.26 18.10 16.30
CA VAL A 420 15.77 19.49 16.22
C VAL A 420 17.08 19.50 15.44
N ASP A 421 17.46 20.68 14.95
CA ASP A 421 18.66 20.83 14.11
C ASP A 421 19.94 20.38 14.83
N ASP A 422 20.01 20.61 16.15
CA ASP A 422 21.10 20.16 17.02
C ASP A 422 20.63 19.07 17.98
N MET A 423 20.71 17.81 17.54
CA MET A 423 20.36 16.66 18.36
C MET A 423 21.39 16.31 19.41
N GLU A 424 22.65 16.76 19.29
CA GLU A 424 23.69 16.47 20.28
C GLU A 424 23.40 17.20 21.59
N HIS A 425 22.92 18.45 21.52
CA HIS A 425 22.55 19.28 22.65
C HIS A 425 21.06 19.23 23.01
N ALA A 426 20.28 18.37 22.33
CA ALA A 426 18.84 18.23 22.60
C ALA A 426 18.56 17.66 24.00
N GLU A 427 17.40 18.04 24.56
CA GLU A 427 16.88 17.50 25.81
C GLU A 427 16.77 15.98 25.81
N GLY A 428 17.03 15.32 26.93
CA GLY A 428 17.07 13.85 27.04
C GLY A 428 15.81 13.14 26.55
N TRP A 429 14.64 13.73 26.79
CA TRP A 429 13.36 13.17 26.32
C TRP A 429 13.24 13.17 24.79
N ARG A 430 13.79 14.18 24.11
CA ARG A 430 13.84 14.23 22.63
C ARG A 430 14.77 13.14 22.08
N LYS A 431 15.94 12.97 22.70
CA LYS A 431 16.88 11.89 22.36
C LYS A 431 16.22 10.52 22.49
N LEU A 432 15.41 10.32 23.53
CA LEU A 432 14.65 9.07 23.73
C LEU A 432 13.60 8.89 22.63
N LEU A 433 12.78 9.91 22.35
CA LEU A 433 11.75 9.82 21.29
C LEU A 433 12.34 9.65 19.89
N CYS A 434 13.51 10.20 19.64
CA CYS A 434 14.22 10.04 18.36
C CYS A 434 15.08 8.75 18.29
N ASN A 435 15.16 7.96 19.38
CA ASN A 435 15.84 6.67 19.36
C ASN A 435 15.11 5.69 18.45
N VAL A 436 15.86 5.01 17.57
CA VAL A 436 15.31 4.09 16.55
C VAL A 436 14.46 2.97 17.16
N TYR A 437 14.94 2.37 18.25
CA TYR A 437 14.23 1.26 18.90
C TYR A 437 12.97 1.73 19.63
N PHE A 438 13.07 2.84 20.35
CA PHE A 438 11.96 3.39 21.13
C PHE A 438 10.84 3.94 20.23
N SER A 439 11.18 4.70 19.20
CA SER A 439 10.20 5.24 18.25
C SER A 439 9.51 4.15 17.43
N THR A 440 10.26 3.06 17.06
CA THR A 440 9.66 1.88 16.43
C THR A 440 8.70 1.19 17.38
N PHE A 441 9.10 0.96 18.62
CA PHE A 441 8.26 0.32 19.63
C PHE A 441 6.95 1.09 19.84
N LEU A 442 7.00 2.41 20.03
CA LEU A 442 5.81 3.24 20.19
C LEU A 442 4.88 3.19 18.97
N THR A 443 5.45 3.27 17.76
CA THR A 443 4.68 3.19 16.52
C THR A 443 3.97 1.83 16.39
N LEU A 444 4.65 0.75 16.75
CA LEU A 444 4.07 -0.59 16.68
C LEU A 444 3.05 -0.86 17.79
N VAL A 445 3.25 -0.34 19.00
CA VAL A 445 2.25 -0.40 20.09
C VAL A 445 0.98 0.34 19.66
N PHE A 446 1.11 1.51 19.08
CA PHE A 446 -0.03 2.25 18.53
C PHE A 446 -0.77 1.43 17.46
N GLY A 447 -0.05 0.89 16.47
CA GLY A 447 -0.63 0.00 15.46
C GLY A 447 -1.29 -1.24 16.06
N PHE A 448 -0.66 -1.87 17.07
CA PHE A 448 -1.21 -3.04 17.75
C PHE A 448 -2.54 -2.74 18.48
N ILE A 449 -2.63 -1.60 19.16
CA ILE A 449 -3.88 -1.18 19.79
C ILE A 449 -4.99 -1.04 18.76
N LEU A 450 -4.68 -0.47 17.60
CA LEU A 450 -5.65 -0.30 16.51
C LEU A 450 -6.08 -1.62 15.86
N THR A 451 -5.30 -2.73 15.96
CA THR A 451 -5.77 -4.04 15.45
C THR A 451 -7.03 -4.53 16.13
N LYS A 452 -7.33 -4.03 17.36
CA LYS A 452 -8.57 -4.36 18.07
C LYS A 452 -9.84 -3.89 17.35
N ILE A 453 -9.71 -2.94 16.42
CA ILE A 453 -10.81 -2.50 15.55
C ILE A 453 -11.18 -3.60 14.52
N GLY A 454 -10.20 -4.41 14.11
CA GLY A 454 -10.33 -5.40 13.03
C GLY A 454 -10.22 -4.78 11.63
N TYR A 455 -9.58 -5.49 10.70
CA TYR A 455 -9.25 -4.94 9.37
C TYR A 455 -10.48 -4.49 8.58
N ALA A 456 -11.58 -5.25 8.62
CA ALA A 456 -12.79 -4.93 7.89
C ALA A 456 -13.43 -3.61 8.33
N ASN A 457 -13.36 -3.30 9.62
CA ASN A 457 -13.89 -2.06 10.18
C ASN A 457 -12.94 -0.86 9.96
N ILE A 458 -11.63 -1.08 10.00
CA ILE A 458 -10.63 0.00 9.82
C ILE A 458 -10.40 0.33 8.34
N TRP A 459 -10.76 -0.56 7.41
CA TRP A 459 -10.50 -0.41 5.97
C TRP A 459 -11.06 0.88 5.36
N PRO A 460 -12.30 1.32 5.62
CA PRO A 460 -12.81 2.58 5.09
C PRO A 460 -12.05 3.81 5.63
N LEU A 461 -11.58 3.74 6.89
CA LEU A 461 -10.75 4.80 7.48
C LEU A 461 -9.35 4.81 6.86
N PHE A 462 -8.76 3.63 6.64
CA PHE A 462 -7.49 3.47 5.92
C PHE A 462 -7.57 4.07 4.52
N GLY A 463 -8.60 3.69 3.74
CA GLY A 463 -8.77 4.21 2.38
C GLY A 463 -8.94 5.73 2.34
N SER A 464 -9.76 6.28 3.24
CA SER A 464 -9.98 7.73 3.35
C SER A 464 -8.70 8.49 3.73
N ALA A 465 -7.96 7.98 4.73
CA ALA A 465 -6.70 8.58 5.17
C ALA A 465 -5.62 8.50 4.08
N ASN A 466 -5.53 7.37 3.38
CA ASN A 466 -4.58 7.16 2.29
C ASN A 466 -4.82 8.12 1.11
N GLN A 467 -6.07 8.30 0.73
CA GLN A 467 -6.43 9.22 -0.34
C GLN A 467 -6.34 10.69 0.08
N LEU A 468 -6.65 11.01 1.36
CA LEU A 468 -6.42 12.35 1.88
C LEU A 468 -4.93 12.70 1.86
N LEU A 469 -4.06 11.75 2.20
CA LEU A 469 -2.61 11.92 2.08
C LEU A 469 -2.21 12.25 0.64
N SER A 470 -2.79 11.57 -0.37
CA SER A 470 -2.57 11.90 -1.79
C SER A 470 -3.02 13.33 -2.12
N ALA A 471 -4.18 13.76 -1.62
CA ALA A 471 -4.66 15.13 -1.80
C ALA A 471 -3.72 16.17 -1.19
N LEU A 472 -3.14 15.89 0.00
CA LEU A 472 -2.16 16.77 0.65
C LEU A 472 -0.86 16.86 -0.14
N VAL A 473 -0.43 15.74 -0.74
CA VAL A 473 0.72 15.72 -1.66
C VAL A 473 0.43 16.52 -2.92
N LEU A 474 -0.74 16.32 -3.56
CA LEU A 474 -1.15 17.11 -4.73
C LEU A 474 -1.20 18.61 -4.43
N ALA A 475 -1.69 19.02 -3.25
CA ALA A 475 -1.67 20.40 -2.82
C ALA A 475 -0.24 20.96 -2.73
N THR A 476 0.69 20.18 -2.17
CA THR A 476 2.11 20.55 -2.11
C THR A 476 2.73 20.66 -3.50
N LEU A 477 2.41 19.72 -4.40
CA LEU A 477 2.87 19.74 -5.79
C LEU A 477 2.32 20.96 -6.57
N CYS A 478 1.09 21.38 -6.30
CA CYS A 478 0.54 22.61 -6.87
C CYS A 478 1.39 23.84 -6.53
N VAL A 479 1.80 23.97 -5.25
CA VAL A 479 2.67 25.06 -4.79
C VAL A 479 4.05 24.95 -5.42
N PHE A 480 4.66 23.76 -5.38
CA PHE A 480 5.99 23.49 -5.94
C PHE A 480 6.05 23.86 -7.43
N LEU A 481 5.12 23.36 -8.24
CA LEU A 481 5.11 23.63 -9.68
C LEU A 481 4.89 25.12 -9.97
N LYS A 482 4.05 25.80 -9.17
CA LYS A 482 3.86 27.24 -9.29
C LYS A 482 5.13 28.01 -9.01
N VAL A 483 5.78 27.76 -7.88
CA VAL A 483 7.03 28.43 -7.47
C VAL A 483 8.15 28.20 -8.49
N THR A 484 8.17 27.02 -9.13
CA THR A 484 9.18 26.68 -10.14
C THR A 484 8.80 27.08 -11.58
N GLY A 485 7.70 27.84 -11.76
CA GLY A 485 7.25 28.34 -13.07
C GLY A 485 6.69 27.25 -14.00
N ARG A 486 6.35 26.06 -13.46
CA ARG A 486 5.82 24.94 -14.24
C ARG A 486 4.31 24.90 -14.21
N SER A 487 3.71 24.34 -15.28
CA SER A 487 2.26 24.20 -15.35
C SER A 487 1.74 23.20 -14.30
N ASN A 488 0.78 23.63 -13.50
CA ASN A 488 0.11 22.84 -12.47
C ASN A 488 -1.36 22.58 -12.75
N LYS A 489 -1.89 23.03 -13.90
CA LYS A 489 -3.33 22.95 -14.22
C LYS A 489 -3.87 21.52 -14.20
N MET A 490 -3.06 20.53 -14.56
CA MET A 490 -3.44 19.12 -14.57
C MET A 490 -3.60 18.51 -13.17
N ILE A 491 -3.08 19.17 -12.12
CA ILE A 491 -3.17 18.68 -10.73
C ILE A 491 -4.46 19.18 -10.06
N PHE A 492 -5.04 20.30 -10.47
CA PHE A 492 -6.22 20.86 -9.80
C PHE A 492 -7.44 19.94 -9.83
N PRO A 493 -7.87 19.35 -10.96
CA PRO A 493 -9.02 18.46 -10.96
C PRO A 493 -8.85 17.26 -10.02
N PRO A 494 -7.73 16.49 -10.06
CA PRO A 494 -7.45 15.45 -9.08
C PRO A 494 -7.49 15.94 -7.64
N LEU A 495 -6.86 17.07 -7.33
CA LEU A 495 -6.82 17.64 -5.99
C LEU A 495 -8.24 17.93 -5.46
N VAL A 496 -9.06 18.64 -6.22
CA VAL A 496 -10.41 19.02 -5.78
C VAL A 496 -11.28 17.78 -5.59
N ILE A 497 -11.27 16.85 -6.54
CA ILE A 497 -12.05 15.61 -6.46
C ILE A 497 -11.62 14.79 -5.25
N MET A 498 -10.32 14.64 -5.03
CA MET A 498 -9.80 13.87 -3.89
C MET A 498 -10.16 14.50 -2.55
N LEU A 499 -10.12 15.83 -2.42
CA LEU A 499 -10.57 16.51 -1.21
C LEU A 499 -12.07 16.29 -0.97
N CYS A 500 -12.90 16.42 -1.99
CA CYS A 500 -14.34 16.16 -1.88
C CYS A 500 -14.63 14.72 -1.45
N VAL A 501 -14.02 13.74 -2.13
CA VAL A 501 -14.19 12.31 -1.83
C VAL A 501 -13.78 12.01 -0.38
N THR A 502 -12.57 12.42 0.01
CA THR A 502 -11.98 12.01 1.28
C THR A 502 -12.64 12.67 2.48
N PHE A 503 -12.92 13.97 2.41
CA PHE A 503 -13.63 14.64 3.50
C PHE A 503 -15.06 14.16 3.64
N THR A 504 -15.77 13.90 2.52
CA THR A 504 -17.12 13.30 2.58
C THR A 504 -17.08 11.92 3.23
N ALA A 505 -16.10 11.08 2.86
CA ALA A 505 -15.95 9.74 3.46
C ALA A 505 -15.66 9.81 4.96
N LEU A 506 -14.74 10.69 5.38
CA LEU A 506 -14.40 10.86 6.79
C LEU A 506 -15.59 11.39 7.61
N VAL A 507 -16.35 12.34 7.08
CA VAL A 507 -17.57 12.87 7.74
C VAL A 507 -18.65 11.79 7.84
N GLN A 508 -18.90 11.03 6.77
CA GLN A 508 -19.85 9.90 6.82
C GLN A 508 -19.41 8.86 7.86
N ARG A 509 -18.10 8.55 7.93
CA ARG A 509 -17.56 7.63 8.93
C ARG A 509 -17.75 8.17 10.34
N LEU A 510 -17.48 9.44 10.56
CA LEU A 510 -17.71 10.11 11.84
C LEU A 510 -19.18 10.00 12.30
N ILE A 511 -20.12 10.31 11.41
CA ILE A 511 -21.56 10.19 11.69
C ILE A 511 -21.92 8.75 12.03
N ALA A 512 -21.42 7.77 11.29
CA ALA A 512 -21.65 6.35 11.55
C ALA A 512 -21.13 5.92 12.93
N MET A 513 -19.93 6.40 13.34
CA MET A 513 -19.35 6.10 14.66
C MET A 513 -20.15 6.73 15.79
N VAL A 514 -20.58 7.99 15.63
CA VAL A 514 -21.43 8.67 16.64
C VAL A 514 -22.75 7.93 16.81
N LYS A 515 -23.40 7.50 15.70
CA LYS A 515 -24.63 6.70 15.75
C LYS A 515 -24.40 5.36 16.44
N ALA A 516 -23.31 4.64 16.13
CA ALA A 516 -22.99 3.37 16.76
C ALA A 516 -22.76 3.52 18.28
N ILE A 517 -22.07 4.54 18.70
CA ILE A 517 -21.82 4.82 20.13
C ILE A 517 -23.11 5.23 20.84
N SER A 518 -23.95 6.11 20.24
CA SER A 518 -25.22 6.55 20.84
C SER A 518 -26.25 5.42 20.96
N ASN A 519 -26.22 4.44 20.06
CA ASN A 519 -27.10 3.28 20.04
C ASN A 519 -26.43 2.02 20.60
N ALA A 520 -25.51 2.16 21.55
CA ALA A 520 -24.73 1.04 22.10
C ALA A 520 -25.57 -0.13 22.60
N ALA A 521 -26.76 0.12 23.13
CA ALA A 521 -27.69 -0.92 23.58
C ALA A 521 -28.30 -1.77 22.42
N ALA A 522 -28.26 -1.26 21.18
CA ALA A 522 -28.80 -1.93 20.01
C ALA A 522 -27.72 -2.72 19.22
N VAL A 523 -26.44 -2.65 19.65
CA VAL A 523 -25.33 -3.32 18.96
C VAL A 523 -25.34 -4.81 19.30
N THR A 524 -25.35 -5.67 18.29
CA THR A 524 -25.14 -7.10 18.47
C THR A 524 -23.71 -7.36 18.90
N ILE A 525 -23.51 -7.89 20.10
CA ILE A 525 -22.20 -8.16 20.68
C ILE A 525 -21.79 -9.57 20.25
N PRO A 526 -20.62 -9.75 19.61
CA PRO A 526 -20.06 -11.07 19.33
C PRO A 526 -19.85 -11.88 20.62
N ALA A 527 -19.96 -13.19 20.54
CA ALA A 527 -19.75 -14.07 21.69
C ALA A 527 -18.33 -13.88 22.27
N GLY A 528 -18.27 -13.58 23.57
CA GLY A 528 -17.00 -13.35 24.28
C GLY A 528 -16.51 -11.88 24.32
N GLU A 529 -17.22 -10.93 23.68
CA GLU A 529 -16.90 -9.50 23.76
C GLU A 529 -17.86 -8.75 24.70
N THR A 530 -17.40 -7.63 25.25
CA THR A 530 -18.22 -6.74 26.05
C THR A 530 -18.76 -5.60 25.18
N THR A 531 -19.90 -5.02 25.56
CA THR A 531 -20.46 -3.83 24.89
C THR A 531 -19.41 -2.70 24.81
N TRP A 532 -18.63 -2.53 25.87
CA TRP A 532 -17.57 -1.53 25.95
C TRP A 532 -16.46 -1.82 24.91
N GLY A 533 -15.98 -3.07 24.79
CA GLY A 533 -14.98 -3.45 23.81
C GLY A 533 -15.48 -3.29 22.39
N ALA A 534 -16.67 -3.83 22.08
CA ALA A 534 -17.23 -3.79 20.72
C ALA A 534 -17.58 -2.34 20.27
N VAL A 535 -18.15 -1.54 21.14
CA VAL A 535 -18.66 -0.21 20.79
C VAL A 535 -17.64 0.89 21.07
N PHE A 536 -17.14 1.00 22.30
CA PHE A 536 -16.34 2.14 22.70
C PHE A 536 -14.87 2.03 22.30
N ILE A 537 -14.27 0.84 22.35
CA ILE A 537 -12.89 0.68 21.87
C ILE A 537 -12.86 0.78 20.34
N ALA A 538 -13.62 -0.07 19.64
CA ALA A 538 -13.55 -0.10 18.19
C ALA A 538 -14.07 1.21 17.56
N ASN A 539 -15.28 1.64 17.91
CA ASN A 539 -15.88 2.83 17.30
C ASN A 539 -15.30 4.14 17.88
N GLY A 540 -15.00 4.20 19.18
CA GLY A 540 -14.39 5.37 19.82
C GLY A 540 -12.99 5.67 19.28
N LEU A 541 -12.13 4.67 19.10
CA LEU A 541 -10.81 4.85 18.49
C LEU A 541 -10.92 5.36 17.06
N GLN A 542 -11.83 4.81 16.26
CA GLN A 542 -12.06 5.28 14.89
C GLN A 542 -12.59 6.72 14.87
N LEU A 543 -13.49 7.10 15.80
CA LEU A 543 -14.01 8.45 15.91
C LEU A 543 -12.90 9.46 16.18
N ILE A 544 -12.04 9.17 17.15
CA ILE A 544 -10.90 10.03 17.50
C ILE A 544 -9.98 10.17 16.27
N LEU A 545 -9.64 9.07 15.62
CA LEU A 545 -8.77 9.12 14.45
C LEU A 545 -9.40 9.92 13.30
N ALA A 546 -10.68 9.71 12.99
CA ALA A 546 -11.38 10.45 11.95
C ALA A 546 -11.39 11.95 12.22
N VAL A 547 -11.68 12.38 13.47
CA VAL A 547 -11.62 13.80 13.86
C VAL A 547 -10.21 14.37 13.70
N LEU A 548 -9.18 13.65 14.17
CA LEU A 548 -7.79 14.09 14.04
C LEU A 548 -7.39 14.23 12.57
N LEU A 549 -7.72 13.26 11.72
CA LEU A 549 -7.40 13.31 10.29
C LEU A 549 -8.11 14.47 9.58
N ILE A 550 -9.37 14.74 9.91
CA ILE A 550 -10.12 15.89 9.36
C ILE A 550 -9.45 17.20 9.78
N VAL A 551 -9.18 17.39 11.06
CA VAL A 551 -8.58 18.62 11.58
C VAL A 551 -7.19 18.86 10.99
N LEU A 552 -6.34 17.81 10.96
CA LEU A 552 -5.00 17.90 10.38
C LEU A 552 -5.07 18.18 8.88
N GLY A 553 -5.92 17.46 8.16
CA GLY A 553 -6.11 17.64 6.71
C GLY A 553 -6.56 19.05 6.35
N LEU A 554 -7.59 19.58 7.02
CA LEU A 554 -8.08 20.95 6.80
C LEU A 554 -7.00 22.00 7.07
N ASN A 555 -6.24 21.86 8.15
CA ASN A 555 -5.15 22.78 8.48
C ASN A 555 -4.05 22.76 7.41
N ILE A 556 -3.64 21.57 6.94
CA ILE A 556 -2.61 21.46 5.91
C ILE A 556 -3.11 22.06 4.58
N VAL A 557 -4.36 21.79 4.19
CA VAL A 557 -4.98 22.38 2.99
C VAL A 557 -5.02 23.91 3.08
N PHE A 558 -5.40 24.44 4.24
CA PHE A 558 -5.42 25.89 4.47
C PHE A 558 -4.03 26.52 4.32
N HIS A 559 -3.01 25.91 4.94
CA HIS A 559 -1.62 26.38 4.81
C HIS A 559 -1.11 26.27 3.38
N SER A 560 -1.46 25.18 2.66
CA SER A 560 -1.09 25.00 1.24
C SER A 560 -1.72 26.08 0.35
N PHE A 561 -3.00 26.39 0.57
CA PHE A 561 -3.71 27.43 -0.16
C PHE A 561 -3.14 28.83 0.12
N SER A 562 -2.79 29.11 1.38
CA SER A 562 -2.12 30.36 1.74
C SER A 562 -0.76 30.49 1.07
N ALA A 563 0.05 29.41 1.04
CA ALA A 563 1.33 29.38 0.36
C ALA A 563 1.18 29.55 -1.16
N TYR A 564 0.16 28.90 -1.75
CA TYR A 564 -0.16 29.04 -3.17
C TYR A 564 -0.49 30.49 -3.57
N LYS A 565 -1.31 31.19 -2.77
CA LYS A 565 -1.63 32.61 -3.00
C LYS A 565 -0.40 33.51 -2.88
N LYS A 566 0.48 33.28 -1.90
CA LYS A 566 1.73 34.05 -1.77
C LYS A 566 2.65 33.85 -2.98
N ALA A 567 2.72 32.63 -3.51
CA ALA A 567 3.47 32.34 -4.74
C ALA A 567 2.85 32.97 -6.01
N GLU A 568 1.66 33.54 -5.91
CA GLU A 568 0.98 34.27 -7.01
C GLU A 568 1.40 35.75 -7.06
N HIS A 569 1.86 36.29 -5.93
CA HIS A 569 2.23 37.69 -5.80
C HIS A 569 3.77 37.92 -5.90
N ASN A 570 4.55 36.86 -5.92
CA ASN A 570 6.00 36.88 -6.18
C ASN A 570 6.31 36.40 -7.60
#